data_1630261006d51cf8e4bb35633fee9c70
#
_entry.id   1630261006d51cf8e4bb35633fee9c70
#
_cell.length_a   1.000
_cell.length_b   1.000
_cell.length_c   1.000
_cell.angle_alpha   90.00
_cell.angle_beta   90.00
_cell.angle_gamma   90.00
#
_symmetry.space_group_name_H-M   'P 1'
#
loop_
_entity.id
_entity.type
_entity.pdbx_description
1 polymer ?
#
loop_
_entity_poly.entity_id
_entity_poly.type
_entity_poly.pdbx_seq_one_letter_code
_entity_poly.pdbx_strand_id
1 'polypeptide(L)'
;VKSTNGDTFLGGEDFDSKIVEFLAADFNKAEGIDLTKDKLALQRLKEAAEKAKIELSSAQTTEVNLPFITADQNGPKHLVKNISRSDLEKLVDDLIKRTLEPCKKALSDAGLKADAIDEVVMVGGMTRMPKVRDVVKSFFGKEPHVGVNPDEVVAMGAAIQAGVLQGDVKDVLLL
;
A
#
# COMPACT_ATOMS: atom_id res chain seq x y z
N VAL A 1 -8.61 -7.54 -22.98
CA VAL A 1 -7.50 -6.78 -22.43
C VAL A 1 -6.70 -6.18 -23.56
N LYS A 2 -6.51 -4.84 -23.58
CA LYS A 2 -5.77 -4.15 -24.65
C LYS A 2 -4.27 -4.08 -24.35
N SER A 3 -3.91 -3.92 -23.09
CA SER A 3 -2.52 -3.89 -22.62
C SER A 3 -2.42 -4.24 -21.15
N THR A 4 -1.24 -4.64 -20.70
CA THR A 4 -0.90 -4.88 -19.30
C THR A 4 0.47 -4.30 -18.98
N ASN A 5 0.65 -3.73 -17.82
CA ASN A 5 1.94 -3.31 -17.29
C ASN A 5 1.92 -3.32 -15.77
N GLY A 6 3.09 -3.39 -15.12
CA GLY A 6 3.20 -3.40 -13.67
C GLY A 6 4.63 -3.24 -13.19
N ASP A 7 4.77 -3.00 -11.90
CA ASP A 7 6.04 -3.05 -11.17
C ASP A 7 5.97 -4.22 -10.19
N THR A 8 6.64 -5.34 -10.53
CA THR A 8 6.63 -6.58 -9.73
C THR A 8 7.41 -6.46 -8.42
N PHE A 9 8.17 -5.38 -8.25
CA PHE A 9 8.96 -5.09 -7.06
C PHE A 9 8.37 -3.95 -6.22
N LEU A 10 7.09 -3.62 -6.43
CA LEU A 10 6.41 -2.58 -5.67
C LEU A 10 5.13 -3.15 -5.05
N GLY A 11 5.08 -3.16 -3.73
CA GLY A 11 3.95 -3.67 -2.96
C GLY A 11 3.83 -3.03 -1.59
N GLY A 12 2.87 -3.48 -0.80
CA GLY A 12 2.61 -2.97 0.55
C GLY A 12 3.79 -3.10 1.51
N GLU A 13 4.65 -4.11 1.33
CA GLU A 13 5.84 -4.31 2.14
C GLU A 13 6.89 -3.21 1.97
N ASP A 14 6.96 -2.58 0.78
CA ASP A 14 7.88 -1.46 0.57
C ASP A 14 7.45 -0.24 1.39
N PHE A 15 6.14 -0.03 1.51
CA PHE A 15 5.57 1.01 2.37
C PHE A 15 5.83 0.71 3.85
N ASP A 16 5.68 -0.54 4.28
CA ASP A 16 6.00 -0.97 5.64
C ASP A 16 7.48 -0.77 5.94
N SER A 17 8.36 -1.09 4.99
CA SER A 17 9.80 -0.90 5.12
C SER A 17 10.18 0.56 5.34
N LYS A 18 9.54 1.52 4.67
CA LYS A 18 9.74 2.96 4.92
C LYS A 18 9.37 3.36 6.35
N ILE A 19 8.29 2.79 6.90
CA ILE A 19 7.90 3.05 8.30
C ILE A 19 8.90 2.41 9.26
N VAL A 20 9.36 1.18 8.99
CA VAL A 20 10.39 0.50 9.79
C VAL A 20 11.68 1.32 9.81
N GLU A 21 12.16 1.77 8.65
CA GLU A 21 13.36 2.62 8.54
C GLU A 21 13.20 3.91 9.35
N PHE A 22 12.06 4.56 9.26
CA PHE A 22 11.76 5.77 10.02
C PHE A 22 11.78 5.53 11.53
N LEU A 23 11.10 4.48 12.01
CA LEU A 23 11.06 4.13 13.44
C LEU A 23 12.43 3.71 13.98
N ALA A 24 13.17 2.90 13.23
CA ALA A 24 14.52 2.45 13.62
C ALA A 24 15.50 3.62 13.66
N ALA A 25 15.46 4.53 12.70
CA ALA A 25 16.31 5.72 12.67
C ALA A 25 16.00 6.68 13.83
N ASP A 26 14.72 6.90 14.12
CA ASP A 26 14.28 7.74 15.25
C ASP A 26 14.74 7.16 16.58
N PHE A 27 14.57 5.85 16.77
CA PHE A 27 15.02 5.15 17.97
C PHE A 27 16.54 5.15 18.12
N ASN A 28 17.27 4.89 17.04
CA ASN A 28 18.74 4.95 17.05
C ASN A 28 19.26 6.34 17.39
N LYS A 29 18.60 7.39 16.91
CA LYS A 29 18.95 8.78 17.25
C LYS A 29 18.73 9.09 18.74
N ALA A 30 17.67 8.53 19.34
CA ALA A 30 17.33 8.77 20.74
C ALA A 30 18.14 7.92 21.72
N GLU A 31 18.34 6.64 21.42
CA GLU A 31 18.90 5.64 22.35
C GLU A 31 20.28 5.11 21.92
N GLY A 32 20.75 5.45 20.72
CA GLY A 32 22.02 4.95 20.19
C GLY A 32 22.03 3.47 19.81
N ILE A 33 20.85 2.84 19.70
CA ILE A 33 20.67 1.41 19.45
C ILE A 33 20.01 1.20 18.09
N ASP A 34 20.63 0.40 17.24
CA ASP A 34 20.11 0.02 15.94
C ASP A 34 19.24 -1.26 16.06
N LEU A 35 17.92 -1.07 16.10
CA LEU A 35 16.93 -2.15 16.22
C LEU A 35 16.92 -3.11 15.02
N THR A 36 17.46 -2.71 13.87
CA THR A 36 17.47 -3.56 12.67
C THR A 36 18.43 -4.75 12.77
N LYS A 37 19.38 -4.68 13.70
CA LYS A 37 20.33 -5.77 13.98
C LYS A 37 19.78 -6.86 14.88
N ASP A 38 18.71 -6.61 15.59
CA ASP A 38 17.97 -7.59 16.40
C ASP A 38 16.79 -8.13 15.60
N LYS A 39 16.82 -9.43 15.30
CA LYS A 39 15.77 -10.08 14.49
C LYS A 39 14.39 -10.00 15.14
N LEU A 40 14.32 -10.11 16.47
CA LEU A 40 13.05 -10.06 17.20
C LEU A 40 12.50 -8.62 17.21
N ALA A 41 13.35 -7.64 17.48
CA ALA A 41 12.97 -6.24 17.41
C ALA A 41 12.52 -5.84 16.00
N LEU A 42 13.25 -6.27 14.96
CA LEU A 42 12.91 -6.01 13.58
C LEU A 42 11.55 -6.63 13.19
N GLN A 43 11.26 -7.86 13.63
CA GLN A 43 9.96 -8.48 13.38
C GLN A 43 8.82 -7.68 14.01
N ARG A 44 8.98 -7.25 15.27
CA ARG A 44 8.00 -6.43 15.97
C ARG A 44 7.82 -5.05 15.30
N LEU A 45 8.90 -4.46 14.79
CA LEU A 45 8.82 -3.22 14.01
C LEU A 45 8.00 -3.40 12.74
N LYS A 46 8.21 -4.51 12.00
CA LYS A 46 7.45 -4.81 10.77
C LYS A 46 5.96 -4.95 11.04
N GLU A 47 5.58 -5.72 12.06
CA GLU A 47 4.18 -5.90 12.45
C GLU A 47 3.53 -4.56 12.88
N ALA A 48 4.25 -3.74 13.62
CA ALA A 48 3.77 -2.44 14.03
C ALA A 48 3.67 -1.45 12.86
N ALA A 49 4.59 -1.52 11.90
CA ALA A 49 4.58 -0.70 10.70
C ALA A 49 3.38 -1.03 9.81
N GLU A 50 3.12 -2.30 9.55
CA GLU A 50 1.95 -2.75 8.80
C GLU A 50 0.65 -2.29 9.47
N LYS A 51 0.53 -2.50 10.78
CA LYS A 51 -0.62 -2.03 11.56
C LYS A 51 -0.82 -0.52 11.44
N ALA A 52 0.26 0.26 11.61
CA ALA A 52 0.22 1.71 11.49
C ALA A 52 -0.20 2.16 10.08
N LYS A 53 0.33 1.54 9.02
CA LYS A 53 -0.08 1.79 7.63
C LYS A 53 -1.58 1.57 7.44
N ILE A 54 -2.13 0.46 7.94
CA ILE A 54 -3.55 0.13 7.85
C ILE A 54 -4.39 1.16 8.59
N GLU A 55 -4.05 1.49 9.83
CA GLU A 55 -4.78 2.47 10.65
C GLU A 55 -4.77 3.87 10.02
N LEU A 56 -3.64 4.30 9.46
CA LEU A 56 -3.50 5.61 8.81
C LEU A 56 -4.28 5.72 7.49
N SER A 57 -4.79 4.62 6.95
CA SER A 57 -5.74 4.67 5.82
C SER A 57 -7.10 5.27 6.22
N SER A 58 -7.50 5.16 7.49
CA SER A 58 -8.76 5.71 8.03
C SER A 58 -8.55 6.81 9.07
N ALA A 59 -7.55 6.68 9.95
CA ALA A 59 -7.21 7.65 10.99
C ALA A 59 -6.23 8.73 10.47
N GLN A 60 -6.20 9.90 11.14
CA GLN A 60 -5.23 10.96 10.85
C GLN A 60 -3.90 10.75 11.56
N THR A 61 -3.92 10.05 12.69
CA THR A 61 -2.75 9.74 13.52
C THR A 61 -2.89 8.35 14.12
N THR A 62 -1.76 7.70 14.38
CA THR A 62 -1.70 6.44 15.14
C THR A 62 -0.49 6.46 16.06
N GLU A 63 -0.55 5.70 17.15
CA GLU A 63 0.56 5.49 18.08
C GLU A 63 1.16 4.11 17.86
N VAL A 64 2.44 4.06 17.55
CA VAL A 64 3.25 2.83 17.62
C VAL A 64 3.80 2.72 19.03
N ASN A 65 3.43 1.67 19.75
CA ASN A 65 3.87 1.42 21.12
C ASN A 65 4.41 -0.01 21.23
N LEU A 66 5.73 -0.12 21.36
CA LEU A 66 6.47 -1.37 21.46
C LEU A 66 7.24 -1.41 22.78
N PRO A 67 6.56 -1.84 23.88
CA PRO A 67 7.23 -1.96 25.17
C PRO A 67 8.28 -3.08 25.13
N PHE A 68 9.38 -2.87 25.86
CA PHE A 68 10.49 -3.84 25.95
C PHE A 68 11.01 -4.27 24.55
N ILE A 69 11.21 -3.29 23.66
CA ILE A 69 11.69 -3.56 22.29
C ILE A 69 13.14 -4.06 22.29
N THR A 70 13.94 -3.59 23.23
CA THR A 70 15.33 -4.00 23.46
C THR A 70 15.73 -3.66 24.90
N ALA A 71 16.99 -3.98 25.28
CA ALA A 71 17.58 -3.61 26.56
C ALA A 71 19.06 -3.25 26.38
N ASP A 72 19.57 -2.36 27.24
CA ASP A 72 20.99 -2.05 27.38
C ASP A 72 21.43 -2.15 28.85
N GLN A 73 22.63 -1.64 29.17
CA GLN A 73 23.17 -1.63 30.54
C GLN A 73 22.31 -0.85 31.53
N ASN A 74 21.47 0.08 31.04
CA ASN A 74 20.58 0.91 31.84
C ASN A 74 19.17 0.27 32.02
N GLY A 75 18.96 -0.91 31.43
CA GLY A 75 17.72 -1.66 31.54
C GLY A 75 16.90 -1.70 30.25
N PRO A 76 15.61 -2.08 30.37
CA PRO A 76 14.73 -2.23 29.21
C PRO A 76 14.43 -0.89 28.55
N LYS A 77 14.32 -0.92 27.21
CA LYS A 77 13.95 0.21 26.36
C LYS A 77 12.61 -0.01 25.69
N HIS A 78 11.90 1.08 25.50
CA HIS A 78 10.55 1.09 24.90
C HIS A 78 10.54 2.03 23.71
N LEU A 79 9.84 1.66 22.64
CA LEU A 79 9.60 2.54 21.52
C LEU A 79 8.14 3.01 21.57
N VAL A 80 7.94 4.31 21.72
CA VAL A 80 6.62 4.94 21.60
C VAL A 80 6.74 6.09 20.62
N LYS A 81 5.97 6.03 19.53
CA LYS A 81 5.99 7.04 18.48
C LYS A 81 4.61 7.29 17.91
N ASN A 82 4.21 8.55 17.87
CA ASN A 82 3.05 8.98 17.12
C ASN A 82 3.45 9.24 15.66
N ILE A 83 2.66 8.73 14.73
CA ILE A 83 2.83 8.92 13.29
C ILE A 83 1.54 9.52 12.75
N SER A 84 1.65 10.62 12.00
CA SER A 84 0.52 11.17 11.28
C SER A 84 0.42 10.58 9.86
N ARG A 85 -0.79 10.64 9.28
CA ARG A 85 -0.99 10.31 7.86
C ARG A 85 -0.08 11.15 6.96
N SER A 86 0.07 12.44 7.26
CA SER A 86 0.95 13.33 6.51
C SER A 86 2.43 12.90 6.58
N ASP A 87 2.89 12.35 7.70
CA ASP A 87 4.26 11.84 7.81
C ASP A 87 4.42 10.57 6.96
N LEU A 88 3.46 9.64 7.03
CA LEU A 88 3.45 8.46 6.17
C LEU A 88 3.47 8.85 4.68
N GLU A 89 2.60 9.77 4.26
CA GLU A 89 2.52 10.21 2.87
C GLU A 89 3.83 10.81 2.35
N LYS A 90 4.58 11.52 3.21
CA LYS A 90 5.92 12.03 2.87
C LYS A 90 6.95 10.91 2.74
N LEU A 91 6.91 9.93 3.65
CA LEU A 91 7.84 8.79 3.65
C LEU A 91 7.72 7.93 2.40
N VAL A 92 6.50 7.82 1.84
CA VAL A 92 6.18 6.90 0.73
C VAL A 92 5.86 7.61 -0.59
N ASP A 93 6.09 8.91 -0.69
CA ASP A 93 5.76 9.71 -1.89
C ASP A 93 6.46 9.21 -3.15
N ASP A 94 7.72 8.78 -3.02
CA ASP A 94 8.49 8.17 -4.09
C ASP A 94 7.88 6.85 -4.59
N LEU A 95 7.41 6.00 -3.67
CA LEU A 95 6.76 4.73 -4.00
C LEU A 95 5.43 4.96 -4.72
N ILE A 96 4.62 5.91 -4.24
CA ILE A 96 3.36 6.26 -4.88
C ILE A 96 3.59 6.79 -6.30
N LYS A 97 4.57 7.67 -6.50
CA LYS A 97 4.91 8.20 -7.83
C LYS A 97 5.37 7.11 -8.80
N ARG A 98 6.07 6.09 -8.33
CA ARG A 98 6.48 4.93 -9.15
C ARG A 98 5.29 4.21 -9.78
N THR A 99 4.13 4.19 -9.12
CA THR A 99 2.93 3.51 -9.66
C THR A 99 2.42 4.13 -10.97
N LEU A 100 2.74 5.39 -11.24
CA LEU A 100 2.27 6.09 -12.44
C LEU A 100 3.00 5.65 -13.73
N GLU A 101 4.23 5.19 -13.62
CA GLU A 101 4.99 4.78 -14.81
C GLU A 101 4.39 3.54 -15.51
N PRO A 102 4.01 2.46 -14.80
CA PRO A 102 3.25 1.37 -15.40
C PRO A 102 1.92 1.82 -16.03
N CYS A 103 1.20 2.77 -15.39
CA CYS A 103 -0.04 3.31 -15.96
C CYS A 103 0.21 4.01 -17.30
N LYS A 104 1.24 4.86 -17.39
CA LYS A 104 1.63 5.54 -18.64
C LYS A 104 2.00 4.56 -19.74
N LYS A 105 2.79 3.53 -19.39
CA LYS A 105 3.20 2.49 -20.34
C LYS A 105 2.00 1.70 -20.85
N ALA A 106 1.11 1.25 -19.97
CA ALA A 106 -0.10 0.54 -20.35
C ALA A 106 -0.99 1.37 -21.30
N LEU A 107 -1.17 2.66 -21.00
CA LEU A 107 -1.92 3.57 -21.89
C LEU A 107 -1.25 3.71 -23.26
N SER A 108 0.07 3.92 -23.27
CA SER A 108 0.86 4.03 -24.50
C SER A 108 0.75 2.76 -25.37
N ASP A 109 0.90 1.59 -24.77
CA ASP A 109 0.83 0.30 -25.44
C ASP A 109 -0.58 0.01 -25.99
N ALA A 110 -1.62 0.51 -25.31
CA ALA A 110 -3.00 0.43 -25.79
C ALA A 110 -3.37 1.48 -26.84
N GLY A 111 -2.49 2.46 -27.12
CA GLY A 111 -2.77 3.59 -27.99
C GLY A 111 -3.84 4.54 -27.45
N LEU A 112 -4.00 4.60 -26.12
CA LEU A 112 -5.01 5.40 -25.44
C LEU A 112 -4.40 6.54 -24.62
N LYS A 113 -5.20 7.59 -24.41
CA LYS A 113 -4.90 8.66 -23.45
C LYS A 113 -5.68 8.42 -22.17
N ALA A 114 -5.25 9.04 -21.06
CA ALA A 114 -5.91 8.90 -19.77
C ALA A 114 -7.38 9.36 -19.77
N ASP A 115 -7.70 10.40 -20.54
CA ASP A 115 -9.05 10.94 -20.72
C ASP A 115 -10.01 10.02 -21.49
N ALA A 116 -9.45 9.10 -22.31
CA ALA A 116 -10.20 8.08 -23.07
C ALA A 116 -10.57 6.84 -22.24
N ILE A 117 -10.16 6.77 -20.99
CA ILE A 117 -10.55 5.69 -20.07
C ILE A 117 -11.93 5.98 -19.50
N ASP A 118 -12.87 5.09 -19.64
CA ASP A 118 -14.24 5.26 -19.15
C ASP A 118 -14.30 5.15 -17.62
N GLU A 119 -13.71 4.11 -17.06
CA GLU A 119 -13.69 3.84 -15.62
C GLU A 119 -12.29 3.41 -15.14
N VAL A 120 -11.97 3.78 -13.89
CA VAL A 120 -10.77 3.33 -13.18
C VAL A 120 -11.21 2.52 -11.98
N VAL A 121 -10.99 1.21 -12.02
CA VAL A 121 -11.33 0.30 -10.92
C VAL A 121 -10.07 0.00 -10.12
N MET A 122 -10.09 0.36 -8.84
CA MET A 122 -8.96 0.15 -7.95
C MET A 122 -9.12 -1.15 -7.16
N VAL A 123 -8.08 -2.00 -7.20
CA VAL A 123 -8.05 -3.30 -6.52
C VAL A 123 -6.79 -3.44 -5.66
N GLY A 124 -6.87 -4.30 -4.62
CA GLY A 124 -5.80 -4.55 -3.67
C GLY A 124 -5.82 -3.60 -2.47
N GLY A 125 -5.32 -4.06 -1.32
CA GLY A 125 -5.39 -3.35 -0.03
C GLY A 125 -4.74 -1.98 -0.02
N MET A 126 -3.66 -1.77 -0.80
CA MET A 126 -2.97 -0.46 -0.88
C MET A 126 -3.83 0.64 -1.51
N THR A 127 -4.88 0.30 -2.25
CA THR A 127 -5.83 1.28 -2.79
C THR A 127 -6.72 1.93 -1.74
N ARG A 128 -6.69 1.43 -0.50
CA ARG A 128 -7.35 2.06 0.65
C ARG A 128 -6.65 3.33 1.12
N MET A 129 -5.37 3.49 0.80
CA MET A 129 -4.60 4.68 1.16
C MET A 129 -5.11 5.92 0.42
N PRO A 130 -5.53 7.00 1.13
CA PRO A 130 -6.11 8.19 0.50
C PRO A 130 -5.19 8.81 -0.56
N LYS A 131 -3.91 8.94 -0.27
CA LYS A 131 -2.93 9.51 -1.19
C LYS A 131 -2.82 8.75 -2.51
N VAL A 132 -2.94 7.42 -2.49
CA VAL A 132 -2.95 6.59 -3.72
C VAL A 132 -4.17 6.95 -4.57
N ARG A 133 -5.35 7.08 -3.95
CA ARG A 133 -6.59 7.48 -4.65
C ARG A 133 -6.47 8.87 -5.27
N ASP A 134 -5.92 9.84 -4.52
CA ASP A 134 -5.75 11.22 -4.98
C ASP A 134 -4.81 11.29 -6.20
N VAL A 135 -3.72 10.52 -6.18
CA VAL A 135 -2.76 10.46 -7.29
C VAL A 135 -3.38 9.82 -8.52
N VAL A 136 -4.13 8.72 -8.36
CA VAL A 136 -4.86 8.07 -9.46
C VAL A 136 -5.93 8.99 -10.03
N LYS A 137 -6.73 9.64 -9.17
CA LYS A 137 -7.72 10.63 -9.57
C LYS A 137 -7.08 11.77 -10.39
N SER A 138 -5.96 12.30 -9.91
CA SER A 138 -5.24 13.37 -10.59
C SER A 138 -4.68 12.93 -11.95
N PHE A 139 -4.19 11.69 -12.05
CA PHE A 139 -3.62 11.15 -13.27
C PHE A 139 -4.65 10.87 -14.36
N PHE A 140 -5.81 10.28 -14.01
CA PHE A 140 -6.87 9.94 -14.96
C PHE A 140 -7.91 11.06 -15.13
N GLY A 141 -7.87 12.11 -14.29
CA GLY A 141 -8.83 13.22 -14.33
C GLY A 141 -10.25 12.85 -13.91
N LYS A 142 -10.43 11.69 -13.26
CA LYS A 142 -11.74 11.20 -12.81
C LYS A 142 -11.64 10.43 -11.49
N GLU A 143 -12.77 10.36 -10.78
CA GLU A 143 -12.86 9.62 -9.52
C GLU A 143 -12.74 8.11 -9.78
N PRO A 144 -11.85 7.40 -9.07
CA PRO A 144 -11.79 5.96 -9.14
C PRO A 144 -13.08 5.31 -8.62
N HIS A 145 -13.51 4.22 -9.28
CA HIS A 145 -14.67 3.45 -8.84
C HIS A 145 -14.37 2.74 -7.51
N VAL A 146 -15.24 2.95 -6.52
CA VAL A 146 -15.12 2.38 -5.16
C VAL A 146 -16.24 1.39 -4.81
N GLY A 147 -17.02 0.97 -5.79
CA GLY A 147 -18.18 0.10 -5.61
C GLY A 147 -17.86 -1.38 -5.34
N VAL A 148 -16.57 -1.77 -5.36
CA VAL A 148 -16.11 -3.13 -5.10
C VAL A 148 -15.19 -3.17 -3.89
N ASN A 149 -15.24 -4.27 -3.12
CA ASN A 149 -14.27 -4.49 -2.05
C ASN A 149 -12.89 -4.77 -2.68
N PRO A 150 -11.88 -3.91 -2.47
CA PRO A 150 -10.59 -4.05 -3.12
C PRO A 150 -9.81 -5.31 -2.68
N ASP A 151 -10.15 -5.91 -1.55
CA ASP A 151 -9.49 -7.12 -1.03
C ASP A 151 -10.11 -8.40 -1.61
N GLU A 152 -11.38 -8.36 -2.02
CA GLU A 152 -12.16 -9.54 -2.42
C GLU A 152 -12.45 -9.57 -3.92
N VAL A 153 -12.40 -8.45 -4.62
CA VAL A 153 -12.86 -8.31 -6.00
C VAL A 153 -12.16 -9.24 -6.98
N VAL A 154 -10.88 -9.56 -6.75
CA VAL A 154 -10.13 -10.50 -7.59
C VAL A 154 -10.70 -11.93 -7.46
N ALA A 155 -10.98 -12.37 -6.23
CA ALA A 155 -11.61 -13.68 -5.97
C ALA A 155 -13.02 -13.73 -6.54
N MET A 156 -13.81 -12.66 -6.40
CA MET A 156 -15.14 -12.54 -7.00
C MET A 156 -15.07 -12.62 -8.53
N GLY A 157 -14.15 -11.92 -9.15
CA GLY A 157 -13.92 -11.96 -10.60
C GLY A 157 -13.54 -13.36 -11.08
N ALA A 158 -12.66 -14.05 -10.37
CA ALA A 158 -12.28 -15.42 -10.66
C ALA A 158 -13.48 -16.40 -10.55
N ALA A 159 -14.33 -16.23 -9.55
CA ALA A 159 -15.56 -17.04 -9.40
C ALA A 159 -16.55 -16.80 -10.53
N ILE A 160 -16.78 -15.55 -10.93
CA ILE A 160 -17.63 -15.20 -12.07
C ILE A 160 -17.06 -15.81 -13.36
N GLN A 161 -15.75 -15.69 -13.57
CA GLN A 161 -15.07 -16.26 -14.73
C GLN A 161 -15.25 -17.78 -14.80
N ALA A 162 -15.12 -18.48 -13.66
CA ALA A 162 -15.36 -19.92 -13.58
C ALA A 162 -16.81 -20.27 -13.96
N GLY A 163 -17.80 -19.51 -13.46
CA GLY A 163 -19.22 -19.70 -13.80
C GLY A 163 -19.51 -19.49 -15.28
N VAL A 164 -18.85 -18.53 -15.93
CA VAL A 164 -18.96 -18.33 -17.38
C VAL A 164 -18.38 -19.51 -18.15
N LEU A 165 -17.22 -20.01 -17.75
CA LEU A 165 -16.58 -21.18 -18.38
C LEU A 165 -17.40 -22.47 -18.23
N GLN A 166 -18.12 -22.61 -17.10
CA GLN A 166 -19.04 -23.76 -16.86
C GLN A 166 -20.41 -23.60 -17.58
N GLY A 167 -20.70 -22.40 -18.06
CA GLY A 167 -21.98 -22.09 -18.73
C GLY A 167 -23.12 -21.72 -17.77
N ASP A 168 -22.83 -21.54 -16.49
CA ASP A 168 -23.80 -21.13 -15.47
C ASP A 168 -24.15 -19.64 -15.55
N VAL A 169 -23.18 -18.83 -15.97
CA VAL A 169 -23.32 -17.37 -16.19
C VAL A 169 -23.28 -17.10 -17.69
N LYS A 170 -24.40 -16.60 -18.24
CA LYS A 170 -24.57 -16.41 -19.71
C LYS A 170 -24.52 -14.95 -20.15
N ASP A 171 -24.64 -14.02 -19.20
CA ASP A 171 -24.82 -12.59 -19.50
C ASP A 171 -23.50 -11.79 -19.50
N VAL A 172 -22.33 -12.46 -19.33
CA VAL A 172 -21.02 -11.83 -19.34
C VAL A 172 -20.23 -12.30 -20.55
N LEU A 173 -19.91 -11.37 -21.44
CA LEU A 173 -19.04 -11.63 -22.59
C LEU A 173 -17.58 -11.62 -22.15
N LEU A 174 -16.90 -12.76 -22.32
CA LEU A 174 -15.46 -12.87 -22.17
C LEU A 174 -14.78 -12.42 -23.46
N LEU A 175 -14.06 -11.32 -23.39
CA LEU A 175 -13.25 -10.80 -24.49
C LEU A 175 -11.78 -11.13 -24.30
#